data_c18751c09b7a24b2ef3eeda4918698a5
#
_entry.id   c18751c09b7a24b2ef3eeda4918698a5
#
_cell.length_a   1.000
_cell.length_b   1.000
_cell.length_c   1.000
_cell.angle_alpha   90.00
_cell.angle_beta   90.00
_cell.angle_gamma   90.00
#
_symmetry.space_group_name_H-M   'P 1'
#
loop_
_entity.id
_entity.type
_entity.pdbx_description
1 polymer ?
#
loop_
_entity_poly.entity_id
_entity_poly.type
_entity_poly.pdbx_seq_one_letter_code
_entity_poly.pdbx_strand_id
1 'polypeptide(L)'
;MYKRQKIYSPIVGVDLVRTGRDQFYVLEDNCRTPSGVSYMLENREIMMKMFPDLFHSNRVQRVDDYPTRLLQTLMGLAPKKCDSSIPTVVLLTPGHLNSAYYEHTFLSDQMGIEMVEASDLYVENDLVYMKTVDGPKKVDVIYRRIDDNYIDPLFYNADSVIGVPGIIHAYRTGGVNICSAPGCGIADDKAIYIYVPEMIKFYLGEMPILENVETWRCEKDDELKYVCLLYTSPSPRD
;
A
#
# COMPACT_ATOMS: atom_id res chain seq x y z
N MET A 1 -9.47 -25.19 -6.48
CA MET A 1 -8.53 -24.69 -5.46
C MET A 1 -7.96 -23.31 -5.81
N TYR A 2 -8.55 -22.61 -6.70
CA TYR A 2 -8.00 -21.39 -7.26
C TYR A 2 -8.98 -20.27 -7.05
N LYS A 3 -8.58 -19.15 -6.43
CA LYS A 3 -9.31 -17.88 -6.42
C LYS A 3 -10.06 -17.54 -5.15
N ARG A 4 -9.35 -17.53 -4.03
CA ARG A 4 -9.91 -16.84 -2.88
C ARG A 4 -9.60 -15.35 -2.94
N GLN A 5 -8.45 -14.97 -3.41
CA GLN A 5 -8.08 -13.59 -3.66
C GLN A 5 -7.27 -13.54 -4.95
N LYS A 6 -7.76 -12.81 -5.94
CA LYS A 6 -7.06 -12.62 -7.21
C LYS A 6 -6.19 -11.36 -7.21
N ILE A 7 -6.43 -10.46 -6.26
CA ILE A 7 -5.81 -9.15 -6.17
C ILE A 7 -5.02 -9.14 -4.84
N TYR A 8 -3.70 -9.21 -4.94
CA TYR A 8 -2.80 -9.22 -3.78
C TYR A 8 -2.40 -7.81 -3.35
N SER A 9 -2.19 -6.91 -4.32
CA SER A 9 -1.86 -5.50 -4.10
C SER A 9 -2.86 -4.63 -4.86
N PRO A 10 -4.00 -4.29 -4.24
CA PRO A 10 -5.03 -3.48 -4.89
C PRO A 10 -4.67 -2.00 -4.93
N ILE A 11 -3.65 -1.60 -4.17
CA ILE A 11 -3.13 -0.24 -4.10
C ILE A 11 -1.64 -0.33 -4.35
N VAL A 12 -1.18 0.42 -5.34
CA VAL A 12 0.22 0.50 -5.73
C VAL A 12 0.65 1.96 -5.73
N GLY A 13 1.75 2.27 -5.05
CA GLY A 13 2.44 3.55 -5.14
C GLY A 13 3.53 3.45 -6.20
N VAL A 14 3.35 4.11 -7.32
CA VAL A 14 4.36 4.17 -8.37
C VAL A 14 5.08 5.50 -8.28
N ASP A 15 6.38 5.46 -7.99
CA ASP A 15 7.21 6.66 -7.95
C ASP A 15 7.66 7.03 -9.36
N LEU A 16 7.44 8.28 -9.74
CA LEU A 16 7.72 8.77 -11.08
C LEU A 16 8.75 9.89 -11.08
N VAL A 17 9.68 9.84 -12.03
CA VAL A 17 10.61 10.92 -12.33
C VAL A 17 10.21 11.57 -13.64
N ARG A 18 10.05 12.90 -13.61
CA ARG A 18 9.80 13.68 -14.81
C ARG A 18 11.10 14.30 -15.33
N THR A 19 11.52 13.91 -16.52
CA THR A 19 12.76 14.41 -17.17
C THR A 19 12.50 15.44 -18.27
N GLY A 20 11.25 15.57 -18.71
CA GLY A 20 10.86 16.51 -19.77
C GLY A 20 9.36 16.83 -19.71
N ARG A 21 8.87 17.58 -20.71
CA ARG A 21 7.46 18.02 -20.71
C ARG A 21 6.48 16.86 -20.68
N ASP A 22 6.73 15.80 -21.47
CA ASP A 22 5.86 14.65 -21.62
C ASP A 22 6.65 13.34 -21.42
N GLN A 23 7.75 13.40 -20.65
CA GLN A 23 8.62 12.27 -20.36
C GLN A 23 8.59 11.94 -18.88
N PHE A 24 8.09 10.75 -18.58
CA PHE A 24 8.03 10.19 -17.23
C PHE A 24 8.65 8.80 -17.23
N TYR A 25 9.41 8.52 -16.20
CA TYR A 25 10.01 7.22 -15.95
C TYR A 25 9.55 6.70 -14.60
N VAL A 26 9.36 5.39 -14.51
CA VAL A 26 9.09 4.72 -13.23
C VAL A 26 10.42 4.61 -12.48
N LEU A 27 10.44 5.03 -11.23
CA LEU A 27 11.60 4.95 -10.34
C LEU A 27 11.54 3.72 -9.44
N GLU A 28 10.35 3.40 -8.93
CA GLU A 28 10.07 2.21 -8.14
C GLU A 28 8.57 1.96 -8.01
N ASP A 29 8.23 0.73 -7.59
CA ASP A 29 6.89 0.32 -7.24
C ASP A 29 6.82 0.02 -5.73
N ASN A 30 5.82 0.54 -5.05
CA ASN A 30 5.53 0.30 -3.65
C ASN A 30 4.18 -0.43 -3.53
N CYS A 31 4.21 -1.71 -3.21
CA CYS A 31 3.04 -2.57 -3.15
C CYS A 31 2.65 -2.98 -1.72
N ARG A 32 3.58 -2.91 -0.76
CA ARG A 32 3.36 -3.34 0.62
C ARG A 32 2.50 -2.36 1.40
N THR A 33 2.99 -1.13 1.56
CA THR A 33 2.32 -0.05 2.31
C THR A 33 2.57 1.30 1.65
N PRO A 34 2.09 1.52 0.40
CA PRO A 34 2.28 2.78 -0.28
C PRO A 34 1.74 3.94 0.57
N SER A 35 2.48 5.05 0.63
CA SER A 35 2.19 6.22 1.47
C SER A 35 2.32 7.51 0.66
N GLY A 36 1.79 8.62 1.22
CA GLY A 36 1.94 9.96 0.66
C GLY A 36 0.68 10.54 0.04
N VAL A 37 -0.39 9.76 -0.15
CA VAL A 37 -1.62 10.23 -0.79
C VAL A 37 -2.35 11.29 0.04
N SER A 38 -2.27 11.23 1.37
CA SER A 38 -2.84 12.26 2.25
C SER A 38 -2.23 13.63 1.98
N TYR A 39 -0.91 13.68 1.84
CA TYR A 39 -0.21 14.92 1.52
C TYR A 39 -0.54 15.44 0.12
N MET A 40 -0.75 14.56 -0.85
CA MET A 40 -1.19 14.94 -2.18
C MET A 40 -2.59 15.56 -2.15
N LEU A 41 -3.52 14.98 -1.38
CA LEU A 41 -4.89 15.49 -1.24
C LEU A 41 -4.90 16.85 -0.53
N GLU A 42 -4.20 16.98 0.59
CA GLU A 42 -4.05 18.24 1.32
C GLU A 42 -3.40 19.33 0.47
N ASN A 43 -2.29 18.99 -0.20
CA ASN A 43 -1.62 19.92 -1.09
C ASN A 43 -2.54 20.39 -2.23
N ARG A 44 -3.33 19.47 -2.81
CA ARG A 44 -4.31 19.81 -3.84
C ARG A 44 -5.36 20.77 -3.30
N GLU A 45 -5.89 20.56 -2.11
CA GLU A 45 -6.88 21.43 -1.50
C GLU A 45 -6.32 22.84 -1.22
N ILE A 46 -5.10 22.91 -0.66
CA ILE A 46 -4.41 24.18 -0.42
C ILE A 46 -4.16 24.92 -1.73
N MET A 47 -3.66 24.23 -2.74
CA MET A 47 -3.40 24.84 -4.08
C MET A 47 -4.69 25.37 -4.72
N MET A 48 -5.80 24.66 -4.60
CA MET A 48 -7.10 25.13 -5.11
C MET A 48 -7.58 26.39 -4.40
N LYS A 49 -7.35 26.49 -3.08
CA LYS A 49 -7.69 27.68 -2.29
C LYS A 49 -6.79 28.87 -2.61
N MET A 50 -5.50 28.63 -2.83
CA MET A 50 -4.52 29.69 -3.11
C MET A 50 -4.56 30.19 -4.54
N PHE A 51 -4.85 29.31 -5.51
CA PHE A 51 -4.77 29.61 -6.93
C PHE A 51 -6.02 29.17 -7.71
N PRO A 52 -7.23 29.64 -7.32
CA PRO A 52 -8.50 29.17 -7.94
C PRO A 52 -8.55 29.42 -9.44
N ASP A 53 -8.05 30.58 -9.91
CA ASP A 53 -8.05 30.95 -11.33
C ASP A 53 -7.20 30.01 -12.18
N LEU A 54 -6.07 29.53 -11.65
CA LEU A 54 -5.22 28.54 -12.36
C LEU A 54 -5.94 27.21 -12.52
N PHE A 55 -6.66 26.78 -11.50
CA PHE A 55 -7.44 25.52 -11.56
C PHE A 55 -8.60 25.64 -12.55
N HIS A 56 -9.28 26.78 -12.55
CA HIS A 56 -10.38 27.02 -13.49
C HIS A 56 -9.89 27.06 -14.95
N SER A 57 -8.81 27.79 -15.23
CA SER A 57 -8.28 27.96 -16.58
C SER A 57 -7.64 26.69 -17.15
N ASN A 58 -7.02 25.86 -16.31
CA ASN A 58 -6.30 24.65 -16.75
C ASN A 58 -7.14 23.36 -16.67
N ARG A 59 -8.39 23.41 -16.23
CA ARG A 59 -9.28 22.24 -16.10
C ARG A 59 -8.62 21.07 -15.37
N VAL A 60 -7.97 21.34 -14.24
CA VAL A 60 -7.27 20.33 -13.47
C VAL A 60 -8.24 19.23 -13.01
N GLN A 61 -7.87 17.98 -13.22
CA GLN A 61 -8.69 16.82 -12.82
C GLN A 61 -8.86 16.74 -11.30
N ARG A 62 -10.05 16.31 -10.88
CA ARG A 62 -10.36 16.08 -9.46
C ARG A 62 -9.63 14.84 -8.94
N VAL A 63 -9.27 14.87 -7.67
CA VAL A 63 -8.64 13.76 -6.93
C VAL A 63 -9.27 13.54 -5.57
N ASP A 64 -10.24 14.36 -5.19
CA ASP A 64 -10.92 14.35 -3.90
C ASP A 64 -11.81 13.12 -3.67
N ASP A 65 -12.12 12.37 -4.72
CA ASP A 65 -12.87 11.12 -4.63
C ASP A 65 -11.96 9.89 -4.26
N TYR A 66 -10.65 10.09 -4.11
CA TYR A 66 -9.70 9.02 -3.79
C TYR A 66 -10.10 8.22 -2.54
N PRO A 67 -10.43 8.81 -1.37
CA PRO A 67 -10.82 8.04 -0.19
C PRO A 67 -12.06 7.18 -0.42
N THR A 68 -13.04 7.70 -1.15
CA THR A 68 -14.26 6.96 -1.50
C THR A 68 -13.94 5.76 -2.40
N ARG A 69 -13.08 5.93 -3.41
CA ARG A 69 -12.65 4.84 -4.29
C ARG A 69 -11.79 3.82 -3.55
N LEU A 70 -10.94 4.27 -2.64
CA LEU A 70 -10.16 3.39 -1.78
C LEU A 70 -11.09 2.51 -0.94
N LEU A 71 -12.06 3.09 -0.26
CA LEU A 71 -13.03 2.34 0.53
C LEU A 71 -13.81 1.33 -0.31
N GLN A 72 -14.30 1.74 -1.48
CA GLN A 72 -14.99 0.82 -2.40
C GLN A 72 -14.10 -0.34 -2.84
N THR A 73 -12.84 -0.07 -3.12
CA THR A 73 -11.85 -1.10 -3.46
C THR A 73 -11.67 -2.08 -2.31
N LEU A 74 -11.49 -1.58 -1.09
CA LEU A 74 -11.34 -2.41 0.11
C LEU A 74 -12.58 -3.26 0.38
N MET A 75 -13.77 -2.67 0.31
CA MET A 75 -15.04 -3.41 0.46
C MET A 75 -15.21 -4.51 -0.60
N GLY A 76 -14.79 -4.24 -1.84
CA GLY A 76 -14.81 -5.22 -2.92
C GLY A 76 -13.88 -6.43 -2.71
N LEU A 77 -12.97 -6.35 -1.75
CA LEU A 77 -12.06 -7.43 -1.37
C LEU A 77 -12.56 -8.27 -0.19
N ALA A 78 -13.78 -8.06 0.27
CA ALA A 78 -14.34 -8.83 1.38
C ALA A 78 -14.25 -10.35 1.13
N PRO A 79 -13.92 -11.16 2.15
CA PRO A 79 -13.83 -12.59 2.02
C PRO A 79 -15.22 -13.20 1.76
N LYS A 80 -15.27 -14.40 1.15
CA LYS A 80 -16.54 -15.08 0.87
C LYS A 80 -17.33 -15.44 2.13
N LYS A 81 -16.69 -15.47 3.30
CA LYS A 81 -17.32 -15.67 4.61
C LYS A 81 -17.91 -14.39 5.20
N CYS A 82 -17.89 -13.28 4.46
CA CYS A 82 -18.60 -12.06 4.85
C CYS A 82 -20.09 -12.26 4.60
N ASP A 83 -20.86 -12.25 5.68
CA ASP A 83 -22.32 -12.46 5.64
C ASP A 83 -23.09 -11.12 5.53
N SER A 84 -22.36 -10.01 5.66
CA SER A 84 -22.93 -8.65 5.59
C SER A 84 -22.92 -8.12 4.16
N SER A 85 -23.99 -7.41 3.81
CA SER A 85 -24.04 -6.63 2.55
C SER A 85 -23.05 -5.46 2.55
N ILE A 86 -22.64 -5.00 3.74
CA ILE A 86 -21.65 -3.94 3.93
C ILE A 86 -20.52 -4.52 4.77
N PRO A 87 -19.37 -4.89 4.17
CA PRO A 87 -18.23 -5.41 4.91
C PRO A 87 -17.67 -4.40 5.92
N THR A 88 -17.28 -4.89 7.10
CA THR A 88 -16.55 -4.07 8.08
C THR A 88 -15.10 -3.95 7.65
N VAL A 89 -14.69 -2.74 7.31
CA VAL A 89 -13.31 -2.38 6.95
C VAL A 89 -12.69 -1.62 8.12
N VAL A 90 -11.45 -1.96 8.49
CA VAL A 90 -10.67 -1.22 9.47
C VAL A 90 -9.29 -0.89 8.92
N LEU A 91 -8.68 0.20 9.40
CA LEU A 91 -7.29 0.55 9.14
C LEU A 91 -6.44 0.12 10.34
N LEU A 92 -5.54 -0.85 10.14
CA LEU A 92 -4.61 -1.34 11.17
C LEU A 92 -3.32 -0.54 11.15
N THR A 93 -3.11 0.26 12.19
CA THR A 93 -1.91 1.09 12.38
C THR A 93 -0.94 0.47 13.39
N PRO A 94 0.38 0.67 13.25
CA PRO A 94 1.35 0.34 14.30
C PRO A 94 1.40 1.37 15.44
N GLY A 95 0.56 2.41 15.38
CA GLY A 95 0.45 3.44 16.41
C GLY A 95 1.19 4.74 16.09
N HIS A 96 1.11 5.66 17.03
CA HIS A 96 1.53 7.06 16.89
C HIS A 96 3.04 7.30 16.70
N LEU A 97 3.87 6.30 16.95
CA LEU A 97 5.33 6.38 16.71
C LEU A 97 5.70 6.15 15.24
N ASN A 98 4.74 5.74 14.40
CA ASN A 98 4.99 5.54 12.99
C ASN A 98 5.05 6.88 12.25
N SER A 99 6.04 7.05 11.37
CA SER A 99 6.22 8.28 10.59
C SER A 99 5.03 8.64 9.68
N ALA A 100 4.26 7.63 9.25
CA ALA A 100 3.07 7.82 8.43
C ALA A 100 1.76 7.88 9.24
N TYR A 101 1.83 8.05 10.58
CA TYR A 101 0.63 8.05 11.44
C TYR A 101 -0.39 9.12 11.04
N TYR A 102 0.08 10.30 10.62
CA TYR A 102 -0.79 11.34 10.08
C TYR A 102 -1.64 10.81 8.90
N GLU A 103 -1.02 10.12 7.96
CA GLU A 103 -1.75 9.53 6.82
C GLU A 103 -2.75 8.47 7.28
N HIS A 104 -2.41 7.68 8.29
CA HIS A 104 -3.33 6.67 8.82
C HIS A 104 -4.60 7.32 9.39
N THR A 105 -4.44 8.36 10.22
CA THR A 105 -5.57 9.11 10.78
C THR A 105 -6.37 9.81 9.68
N PHE A 106 -5.69 10.50 8.77
CA PHE A 106 -6.34 11.19 7.65
C PHE A 106 -7.18 10.24 6.80
N LEU A 107 -6.62 9.12 6.38
CA LEU A 107 -7.34 8.18 5.51
C LEU A 107 -8.50 7.49 6.23
N SER A 108 -8.34 7.10 7.50
CA SER A 108 -9.44 6.50 8.27
C SER A 108 -10.60 7.47 8.43
N ASP A 109 -10.31 8.73 8.73
CA ASP A 109 -11.31 9.80 8.87
C ASP A 109 -12.03 10.08 7.54
N GLN A 110 -11.28 10.25 6.45
CA GLN A 110 -11.83 10.51 5.13
C GLN A 110 -12.65 9.33 4.56
N MET A 111 -12.30 8.10 4.91
CA MET A 111 -13.07 6.90 4.54
C MET A 111 -14.24 6.64 5.49
N GLY A 112 -14.26 7.24 6.68
CA GLY A 112 -15.25 6.96 7.72
C GLY A 112 -15.15 5.53 8.28
N ILE A 113 -13.93 5.00 8.43
CA ILE A 113 -13.66 3.68 8.99
C ILE A 113 -12.86 3.78 10.29
N GLU A 114 -12.96 2.73 11.11
CA GLU A 114 -12.22 2.68 12.37
C GLU A 114 -10.71 2.50 12.12
N MET A 115 -9.90 3.33 12.77
CA MET A 115 -8.47 3.09 12.90
C MET A 115 -8.22 2.30 14.18
N VAL A 116 -7.53 1.18 14.06
CA VAL A 116 -7.29 0.22 15.15
C VAL A 116 -5.80 -0.08 15.30
N GLU A 117 -5.39 -0.37 16.52
CA GLU A 117 -4.10 -0.96 16.85
C GLU A 117 -4.26 -2.46 17.13
N ALA A 118 -3.15 -3.19 17.27
CA ALA A 118 -3.19 -4.63 17.54
C ALA A 118 -3.97 -5.00 18.82
N SER A 119 -3.90 -4.14 19.84
CA SER A 119 -4.62 -4.30 21.11
C SER A 119 -6.14 -4.29 20.98
N ASP A 120 -6.65 -3.65 19.92
CA ASP A 120 -8.09 -3.52 19.66
C ASP A 120 -8.65 -4.74 18.92
N LEU A 121 -7.78 -5.57 18.34
CA LEU A 121 -8.15 -6.73 17.57
C LEU A 121 -7.84 -8.04 18.32
N TYR A 122 -8.59 -9.07 17.98
CA TYR A 122 -8.29 -10.45 18.37
C TYR A 122 -8.87 -11.45 17.37
N VAL A 123 -8.32 -12.65 17.39
CA VAL A 123 -8.76 -13.75 16.51
C VAL A 123 -9.49 -14.80 17.35
N GLU A 124 -10.68 -15.18 16.92
CA GLU A 124 -11.48 -16.24 17.52
C GLU A 124 -12.19 -17.04 16.43
N ASN A 125 -12.10 -18.39 16.49
CA ASN A 125 -12.74 -19.28 15.51
C ASN A 125 -12.44 -18.92 14.04
N ASP A 126 -11.18 -18.60 13.73
CA ASP A 126 -10.70 -18.19 12.39
C ASP A 126 -11.26 -16.86 11.89
N LEU A 127 -11.91 -16.09 12.73
CA LEU A 127 -12.45 -14.76 12.41
C LEU A 127 -11.71 -13.69 13.21
N VAL A 128 -11.65 -12.49 12.67
CA VAL A 128 -11.07 -11.33 13.35
C VAL A 128 -12.19 -10.47 13.91
N TYR A 129 -12.03 -10.05 15.15
CA TYR A 129 -12.97 -9.17 15.83
C TYR A 129 -12.26 -7.91 16.35
N MET A 130 -12.95 -6.79 16.25
CA MET A 130 -12.60 -5.53 16.89
C MET A 130 -13.37 -5.39 18.21
N LYS A 131 -12.69 -4.97 19.26
CA LYS A 131 -13.30 -4.63 20.56
C LYS A 131 -13.98 -3.27 20.42
N THR A 132 -15.27 -3.23 20.78
CA THR A 132 -16.03 -1.97 20.83
C THR A 132 -16.79 -1.87 22.16
N VAL A 133 -17.28 -0.68 22.48
CA VAL A 133 -18.08 -0.45 23.69
C VAL A 133 -19.39 -1.24 23.70
N ASP A 134 -19.92 -1.56 22.51
CA ASP A 134 -21.15 -2.34 22.33
C ASP A 134 -20.89 -3.87 22.23
N GLY A 135 -19.62 -4.28 22.43
CA GLY A 135 -19.19 -5.67 22.30
C GLY A 135 -18.34 -5.93 21.05
N PRO A 136 -17.99 -7.19 20.79
CA PRO A 136 -17.16 -7.55 19.64
C PRO A 136 -17.84 -7.28 18.31
N LYS A 137 -17.13 -6.64 17.40
CA LYS A 137 -17.56 -6.43 16.00
C LYS A 137 -16.66 -7.18 15.06
N LYS A 138 -17.22 -8.07 14.23
CA LYS A 138 -16.46 -8.81 13.22
C LYS A 138 -15.83 -7.86 12.21
N VAL A 139 -14.57 -8.12 11.87
CA VAL A 139 -13.81 -7.39 10.85
C VAL A 139 -13.65 -8.27 9.61
N ASP A 140 -14.04 -7.77 8.46
CA ASP A 140 -14.00 -8.50 7.19
C ASP A 140 -12.78 -8.13 6.35
N VAL A 141 -12.35 -6.86 6.37
CA VAL A 141 -11.19 -6.36 5.62
C VAL A 141 -10.32 -5.49 6.50
N ILE A 142 -9.02 -5.75 6.46
CA ILE A 142 -8.02 -4.95 7.15
C ILE A 142 -7.15 -4.23 6.12
N TYR A 143 -7.21 -2.90 6.10
CA TYR A 143 -6.23 -2.07 5.42
C TYR A 143 -5.03 -1.88 6.34
N ARG A 144 -4.00 -2.72 6.12
CA ARG A 144 -2.83 -2.73 7.01
C ARG A 144 -1.83 -1.62 6.68
N ARG A 145 -1.28 -1.04 7.73
CA ARG A 145 -0.16 -0.11 7.67
C ARG A 145 1.03 -0.62 8.48
N ILE A 146 1.04 -1.92 8.75
CA ILE A 146 2.09 -2.65 9.48
C ILE A 146 2.88 -3.51 8.50
N ASP A 147 4.19 -3.59 8.70
CA ASP A 147 5.09 -4.43 7.91
C ASP A 147 4.81 -5.92 8.11
N ASP A 148 5.10 -6.73 7.09
CA ASP A 148 4.87 -8.17 7.11
C ASP A 148 5.49 -8.86 8.33
N ASN A 149 6.72 -8.49 8.68
CA ASN A 149 7.46 -9.09 9.78
C ASN A 149 6.83 -8.86 11.16
N TYR A 150 5.96 -7.87 11.29
CA TYR A 150 5.37 -7.48 12.58
C TYR A 150 3.87 -7.74 12.68
N ILE A 151 3.21 -8.18 11.61
CA ILE A 151 1.75 -8.29 11.55
C ILE A 151 1.19 -9.41 12.44
N ASP A 152 1.95 -10.50 12.63
CA ASP A 152 1.53 -11.66 13.44
C ASP A 152 2.72 -12.26 14.21
N PRO A 153 2.76 -12.10 15.55
CA PRO A 153 3.84 -12.65 16.36
C PRO A 153 3.90 -14.19 16.38
N LEU A 154 2.80 -14.88 16.06
CA LEU A 154 2.79 -16.34 16.01
C LEU A 154 3.34 -16.90 14.70
N PHE A 155 3.48 -16.05 13.68
CA PHE A 155 3.88 -16.48 12.35
C PHE A 155 5.22 -15.90 11.89
N TYR A 156 5.52 -14.68 12.29
CA TYR A 156 6.75 -13.96 11.88
C TYR A 156 7.65 -13.65 13.08
N ASN A 157 7.67 -12.41 13.55
CA ASN A 157 8.52 -12.00 14.66
C ASN A 157 7.79 -12.16 15.99
N ALA A 158 8.21 -13.11 16.81
CA ALA A 158 7.62 -13.42 18.11
C ALA A 158 7.67 -12.25 19.11
N ASP A 159 8.60 -11.30 18.92
CA ASP A 159 8.75 -10.12 19.77
C ASP A 159 7.86 -8.94 19.31
N SER A 160 7.05 -9.12 18.28
CA SER A 160 6.17 -8.08 17.79
C SER A 160 5.04 -7.78 18.79
N VAL A 161 5.03 -6.55 19.28
CA VAL A 161 3.97 -6.01 20.16
C VAL A 161 2.89 -5.24 19.38
N ILE A 162 3.12 -4.99 18.09
CA ILE A 162 2.21 -4.24 17.20
C ILE A 162 1.42 -5.15 16.25
N GLY A 163 1.63 -6.46 16.31
CA GLY A 163 0.96 -7.47 15.51
C GLY A 163 -0.22 -8.12 16.23
N VAL A 164 -1.13 -8.71 15.48
CA VAL A 164 -2.32 -9.40 15.99
C VAL A 164 -2.07 -10.91 15.96
N PRO A 165 -1.99 -11.60 17.12
CA PRO A 165 -1.73 -13.03 17.17
C PRO A 165 -2.78 -13.84 16.41
N GLY A 166 -2.35 -14.69 15.46
CA GLY A 166 -3.21 -15.58 14.68
C GLY A 166 -3.89 -14.95 13.47
N ILE A 167 -3.63 -13.68 13.18
CA ILE A 167 -4.26 -12.98 12.04
C ILE A 167 -3.92 -13.63 10.68
N ILE A 168 -2.71 -14.15 10.54
CA ILE A 168 -2.30 -14.86 9.31
C ILE A 168 -3.08 -16.16 9.14
N HIS A 169 -3.40 -16.86 10.23
CA HIS A 169 -4.24 -18.04 10.17
C HIS A 169 -5.67 -17.67 9.72
N ALA A 170 -6.28 -16.65 10.33
CA ALA A 170 -7.60 -16.15 9.93
C ALA A 170 -7.63 -15.71 8.46
N TYR A 171 -6.58 -15.04 7.98
CA TYR A 171 -6.41 -14.67 6.57
C TYR A 171 -6.36 -15.90 5.65
N ARG A 172 -5.56 -16.92 6.00
CA ARG A 172 -5.40 -18.16 5.19
C ARG A 172 -6.68 -18.98 5.13
N THR A 173 -7.46 -19.01 6.21
CA THR A 173 -8.75 -19.72 6.27
C THR A 173 -9.90 -18.92 5.63
N GLY A 174 -9.64 -17.66 5.23
CA GLY A 174 -10.61 -16.79 4.58
C GLY A 174 -11.63 -16.18 5.55
N GLY A 175 -11.27 -16.02 6.82
CA GLY A 175 -12.06 -15.32 7.83
C GLY A 175 -11.92 -13.81 7.77
N VAL A 176 -10.83 -13.31 7.24
CA VAL A 176 -10.55 -11.88 7.02
C VAL A 176 -9.76 -11.72 5.73
N ASN A 177 -9.82 -10.57 5.09
CA ASN A 177 -8.88 -10.18 4.05
C ASN A 177 -7.93 -9.10 4.55
N ILE A 178 -6.66 -9.18 4.13
CA ILE A 178 -5.61 -8.21 4.46
C ILE A 178 -5.13 -7.53 3.17
N CYS A 179 -5.18 -6.23 3.14
CA CYS A 179 -4.81 -5.39 2.01
C CYS A 179 -3.64 -4.46 2.39
N SER A 180 -2.52 -4.47 1.75
CA SER A 180 -2.07 -5.42 0.74
C SER A 180 -1.71 -6.76 1.39
N ALA A 181 -1.80 -7.83 0.61
CA ALA A 181 -1.55 -9.17 1.11
C ALA A 181 -0.13 -9.31 1.68
N PRO A 182 0.07 -10.10 2.74
CA PRO A 182 1.40 -10.45 3.21
C PRO A 182 2.25 -11.06 2.10
N GLY A 183 3.50 -10.59 1.97
CA GLY A 183 4.42 -10.98 0.91
C GLY A 183 4.48 -10.03 -0.29
N CYS A 184 3.57 -9.05 -0.41
CA CYS A 184 3.62 -8.06 -1.52
C CYS A 184 4.88 -7.20 -1.51
N GLY A 185 5.56 -7.09 -0.37
CA GLY A 185 6.80 -6.33 -0.23
C GLY A 185 7.96 -6.81 -1.10
N ILE A 186 7.87 -7.99 -1.71
CA ILE A 186 8.85 -8.43 -2.70
C ILE A 186 8.87 -7.51 -3.93
N ALA A 187 7.74 -6.90 -4.26
CA ALA A 187 7.64 -5.98 -5.39
C ALA A 187 8.28 -4.61 -5.11
N ASP A 188 8.51 -4.28 -3.83
CA ASP A 188 9.16 -3.04 -3.40
C ASP A 188 10.71 -3.14 -3.52
N ASP A 189 11.25 -4.33 -3.81
CA ASP A 189 12.68 -4.55 -3.94
C ASP A 189 13.17 -4.08 -5.32
N LYS A 190 14.14 -3.16 -5.33
CA LYS A 190 14.75 -2.63 -6.56
C LYS A 190 15.41 -3.72 -7.41
N ALA A 191 15.83 -4.84 -6.82
CA ALA A 191 16.34 -5.97 -7.58
C ALA A 191 15.25 -6.69 -8.39
N ILE A 192 14.00 -6.68 -7.91
CA ILE A 192 12.84 -7.20 -8.64
C ILE A 192 12.34 -6.18 -9.67
N TYR A 193 12.39 -4.90 -9.34
CA TYR A 193 11.97 -3.81 -10.21
C TYR A 193 12.61 -3.85 -11.60
N ILE A 194 13.87 -4.28 -11.70
CA ILE A 194 14.61 -4.41 -12.97
C ILE A 194 13.85 -5.32 -13.97
N TYR A 195 13.15 -6.32 -13.47
CA TYR A 195 12.43 -7.30 -14.30
C TYR A 195 10.99 -6.91 -14.63
N VAL A 196 10.45 -5.84 -14.04
CA VAL A 196 9.05 -5.45 -14.25
C VAL A 196 8.69 -5.24 -15.73
N PRO A 197 9.52 -4.57 -16.58
CA PRO A 197 9.23 -4.44 -18.00
C PRO A 197 9.12 -5.80 -18.73
N GLU A 198 9.99 -6.75 -18.39
CA GLU A 198 9.95 -8.10 -18.96
C GLU A 198 8.73 -8.88 -18.46
N MET A 199 8.35 -8.71 -17.19
CA MET A 199 7.14 -9.32 -16.62
C MET A 199 5.89 -8.79 -17.31
N ILE A 200 5.78 -7.49 -17.57
CA ILE A 200 4.67 -6.90 -18.32
C ILE A 200 4.56 -7.56 -19.69
N LYS A 201 5.68 -7.63 -20.42
CA LYS A 201 5.72 -8.25 -21.73
C LYS A 201 5.34 -9.74 -21.67
N PHE A 202 5.82 -10.47 -20.66
CA PHE A 202 5.57 -11.90 -20.52
C PHE A 202 4.11 -12.20 -20.15
N TYR A 203 3.56 -11.51 -19.16
CA TYR A 203 2.22 -11.81 -18.64
C TYR A 203 1.09 -11.13 -19.39
N LEU A 204 1.32 -9.93 -19.92
CA LEU A 204 0.30 -9.14 -20.61
C LEU A 204 0.45 -9.20 -22.14
N GLY A 205 1.61 -9.57 -22.67
CA GLY A 205 1.90 -9.52 -24.10
C GLY A 205 2.04 -8.10 -24.65
N GLU A 206 2.22 -7.12 -23.79
CA GLU A 206 2.25 -5.70 -24.11
C GLU A 206 3.61 -5.09 -23.76
N MET A 207 3.95 -3.97 -24.37
CA MET A 207 5.09 -3.15 -23.94
C MET A 207 4.67 -2.26 -22.77
N PRO A 208 5.57 -1.95 -21.81
CA PRO A 208 5.30 -0.98 -20.78
C PRO A 208 4.85 0.36 -21.34
N ILE A 209 3.85 0.99 -20.73
CA ILE A 209 3.38 2.35 -21.09
C ILE A 209 4.43 3.39 -20.73
N LEU A 210 5.06 3.23 -19.57
CA LEU A 210 6.17 4.05 -19.09
C LEU A 210 7.44 3.21 -19.04
N GLU A 211 8.56 3.83 -19.38
CA GLU A 211 9.87 3.21 -19.23
C GLU A 211 10.32 3.28 -17.77
N ASN A 212 11.13 2.33 -17.36
CA ASN A 212 11.79 2.33 -16.06
C ASN A 212 13.06 3.19 -16.11
N VAL A 213 13.41 3.79 -14.98
CA VAL A 213 14.75 4.35 -14.81
C VAL A 213 15.77 3.21 -14.92
N GLU A 214 16.81 3.43 -15.72
CA GLU A 214 17.87 2.45 -15.93
C GLU A 214 18.53 2.06 -14.60
N THR A 215 18.59 0.78 -14.32
CA THR A 215 19.03 0.24 -13.02
C THR A 215 19.95 -0.94 -13.22
N TRP A 216 21.07 -0.97 -12.50
CA TRP A 216 22.12 -1.98 -12.61
C TRP A 216 22.22 -2.84 -11.36
N ARG A 217 22.55 -4.12 -11.56
CA ARG A 217 22.76 -5.07 -10.49
C ARG A 217 24.24 -5.10 -10.11
N CYS A 218 24.60 -4.40 -9.04
CA CYS A 218 25.98 -4.31 -8.56
C CYS A 218 26.56 -5.66 -8.03
N GLU A 219 25.77 -6.73 -8.03
CA GLU A 219 26.26 -8.10 -7.83
C GLU A 219 27.05 -8.65 -9.03
N LYS A 220 26.92 -8.04 -10.21
CA LYS A 220 27.66 -8.36 -11.41
C LYS A 220 28.86 -7.41 -11.56
N ASP A 221 30.04 -7.97 -11.74
CA ASP A 221 31.29 -7.21 -11.79
C ASP A 221 31.34 -6.12 -12.88
N ASP A 222 30.73 -6.36 -14.03
CA ASP A 222 30.67 -5.44 -15.15
C ASP A 222 29.70 -4.26 -14.84
N GLU A 223 28.53 -4.57 -14.33
CA GLU A 223 27.57 -3.56 -13.90
C GLU A 223 28.10 -2.74 -12.71
N LEU A 224 28.75 -3.39 -11.74
CA LEU A 224 29.40 -2.71 -10.61
C LEU A 224 30.48 -1.73 -11.09
N LYS A 225 31.34 -2.16 -12.00
CA LYS A 225 32.38 -1.29 -12.58
C LYS A 225 31.78 -0.07 -13.27
N TYR A 226 30.70 -0.27 -14.03
CA TYR A 226 30.01 0.81 -14.70
C TYR A 226 29.44 1.82 -13.69
N VAL A 227 28.74 1.35 -12.66
CA VAL A 227 28.17 2.21 -11.61
C VAL A 227 29.28 2.97 -10.85
N CYS A 228 30.40 2.32 -10.51
CA CYS A 228 31.52 2.98 -9.88
C CYS A 228 32.12 4.13 -10.71
N LEU A 229 32.06 4.04 -12.03
CA LEU A 229 32.50 5.14 -12.91
C LEU A 229 31.53 6.30 -12.97
N LEU A 230 30.25 6.08 -12.64
CA LEU A 230 29.23 7.11 -12.58
C LEU A 230 29.19 7.84 -11.21
N TYR A 231 29.90 7.34 -10.21
CA TYR A 231 29.91 7.85 -8.82
C TYR A 231 30.63 9.22 -8.65
N THR A 232 30.79 9.96 -9.70
CA THR A 232 31.31 11.33 -9.66
C THR A 232 30.21 12.39 -9.45
N SER A 233 28.96 11.96 -9.36
CA SER A 233 27.82 12.84 -9.03
C SER A 233 27.69 12.95 -7.51
N PRO A 234 27.65 14.18 -6.92
CA PRO A 234 27.45 14.34 -5.48
C PRO A 234 26.15 13.66 -5.05
N SER A 235 26.24 12.87 -3.99
CA SER A 235 25.05 12.29 -3.36
C SER A 235 24.14 13.41 -2.85
N PRO A 236 22.81 13.34 -3.03
CA PRO A 236 21.89 14.30 -2.43
C PRO A 236 21.92 14.34 -0.90
N ARG A 237 22.73 13.47 -0.28
CA ARG A 237 22.87 13.35 1.18
C ARG A 237 24.21 13.85 1.70
N ASP A 238 25.10 14.34 0.85
CA ASP A 238 26.41 14.92 1.20
C ASP A 238 26.33 16.44 1.35
#